data_db65ae4c2b8078159cf71c5b9ee6232f
#
_entry.id   db65ae4c2b8078159cf71c5b9ee6232f
#
_cell.length_a   1.000
_cell.length_b   1.000
_cell.length_c   1.000
_cell.angle_alpha   90.00
_cell.angle_beta   90.00
_cell.angle_gamma   90.00
#
_symmetry.space_group_name_H-M   'P 1'
#
loop_
_entity.id
_entity.type
_entity.pdbx_description
1 polymer ?
#
loop_
_entity_poly.entity_id
_entity_poly.type
_entity_poly.pdbx_seq_one_letter_code
_entity_poly.pdbx_strand_id
1 'polypeptide(L)'
;MIKTFKMKPISKRLVFFFALGLLGVNYSSEAQVRRGTFIPYSSVGFGIGTSSYYGDMASYSTPFRSTFGMMRWSVTGNYTRHFTPRFAARASFTYARIVGDDYKMSKNDPTNIRFARNLSFRNDLKEFAVVGIYKLTPDNRSYDRRPQFSAYLFGGIAAVAHNPKSLDTLKGNWVKLQPLGTEGQGRPGYAKPYSLIQLAIPLGVGVRYKINDRFDIGAELGFRITFTDYLDDVAGNYADQGVFADNPLALKMANRSGERYTVKKGKDRTEGLTQYVQAIYGSANEDPYTVLKQQNYGAAGSARGNNFNLNDNYLIGTIHINYILPTQIKCPPLK
;
A
#
# COMPACT_ATOMS: atom_id res chain seq x y z
N MET A 1 13.58 14.93 -30.75
CA MET A 1 12.65 15.96 -30.28
C MET A 1 11.46 15.24 -29.62
N ILE A 2 11.55 14.87 -28.37
CA ILE A 2 10.51 14.10 -27.63
C ILE A 2 9.75 15.09 -26.75
N LYS A 3 8.47 15.29 -27.04
CA LYS A 3 7.56 16.15 -26.26
C LYS A 3 7.26 15.47 -24.91
N THR A 4 7.78 16.02 -23.84
CA THR A 4 7.43 15.64 -22.47
C THR A 4 6.00 16.09 -22.15
N PHE A 5 5.12 15.13 -21.91
CA PHE A 5 3.75 15.38 -21.46
C PHE A 5 3.80 15.66 -19.95
N LYS A 6 3.78 16.94 -19.57
CA LYS A 6 3.61 17.37 -18.17
C LYS A 6 2.15 17.18 -17.74
N MET A 7 1.86 16.13 -16.99
CA MET A 7 0.59 16.05 -16.24
C MET A 7 0.58 17.14 -15.15
N LYS A 8 -0.42 18.01 -15.18
CA LYS A 8 -0.64 19.01 -14.14
C LYS A 8 -1.02 18.33 -12.83
N PRO A 9 -0.52 18.78 -11.67
CA PRO A 9 -0.93 18.23 -10.37
C PRO A 9 -2.44 18.44 -10.18
N ILE A 10 -3.11 17.40 -9.73
CA ILE A 10 -4.55 17.44 -9.37
C ILE A 10 -4.72 18.56 -8.34
N SER A 11 -5.53 19.57 -8.70
CA SER A 11 -5.68 20.76 -7.88
C SER A 11 -6.32 20.38 -6.54
N LYS A 12 -5.75 20.90 -5.43
CA LYS A 12 -6.26 20.74 -4.05
C LYS A 12 -7.76 21.09 -3.93
N ARG A 13 -8.30 21.87 -4.89
CA ARG A 13 -9.71 22.20 -5.02
C ARG A 13 -10.57 21.01 -5.41
N LEU A 14 -10.06 20.06 -6.23
CA LEU A 14 -10.85 18.89 -6.67
C LEU A 14 -11.09 17.92 -5.51
N VAL A 15 -10.09 17.73 -4.62
CA VAL A 15 -10.21 16.89 -3.41
C VAL A 15 -11.19 17.50 -2.42
N PHE A 16 -11.19 18.84 -2.29
CA PHE A 16 -12.12 19.58 -1.42
C PHE A 16 -13.57 19.51 -1.91
N PHE A 17 -13.81 19.60 -3.23
CA PHE A 17 -15.13 19.45 -3.81
C PHE A 17 -15.68 18.03 -3.71
N PHE A 18 -14.84 17.00 -3.76
CA PHE A 18 -15.28 15.61 -3.57
C PHE A 18 -15.66 15.33 -2.10
N ALA A 19 -14.93 15.91 -1.15
CA ALA A 19 -15.26 15.82 0.28
C ALA A 19 -16.53 16.63 0.63
N LEU A 20 -16.74 17.79 -0.01
CA LEU A 20 -17.94 18.61 0.20
C LEU A 20 -19.19 17.98 -0.42
N GLY A 21 -19.05 17.26 -1.55
CA GLY A 21 -20.14 16.53 -2.19
C GLY A 21 -20.70 15.39 -1.35
N LEU A 22 -19.88 14.81 -0.45
CA LEU A 22 -20.30 13.78 0.51
C LEU A 22 -21.04 14.37 1.72
N LEU A 23 -20.84 15.64 2.04
CA LEU A 23 -21.51 16.35 3.14
C LEU A 23 -22.82 17.03 2.70
N GLY A 24 -23.03 17.18 1.39
CA GLY A 24 -24.16 17.88 0.78
C GLY A 24 -25.38 17.00 0.46
N VAL A 25 -25.47 15.78 0.98
CA VAL A 25 -26.71 14.98 0.87
C VAL A 25 -27.73 15.56 1.82
N ASN A 26 -28.42 16.62 1.35
CA ASN A 26 -29.65 17.10 1.98
C ASN A 26 -30.62 15.92 2.07
N TYR A 27 -31.00 15.59 3.29
CA TYR A 27 -32.14 14.72 3.54
C TYR A 27 -33.40 15.41 3.03
N SER A 28 -33.68 15.27 1.74
CA SER A 28 -35.01 15.48 1.23
C SER A 28 -35.85 14.32 1.73
N SER A 29 -36.58 14.56 2.79
CA SER A 29 -37.61 13.67 3.29
C SER A 29 -38.73 13.62 2.24
N GLU A 30 -38.55 12.81 1.20
CA GLU A 30 -39.70 12.44 0.35
C GLU A 30 -40.39 11.23 1.00
N ALA A 31 -41.33 11.55 1.86
CA ALA A 31 -42.44 10.67 2.17
C ALA A 31 -43.22 10.43 0.88
N GLN A 32 -43.24 9.22 0.40
CA GLN A 32 -44.25 8.52 -0.39
C GLN A 32 -43.65 7.63 -1.50
N VAL A 33 -43.28 6.44 -1.13
CA VAL A 33 -43.70 5.24 -1.87
C VAL A 33 -43.96 4.12 -0.90
N ARG A 34 -45.18 3.69 -0.72
CA ARG A 34 -45.63 2.49 -0.01
C ARG A 34 -45.11 1.19 -0.69
N ARG A 35 -43.83 0.99 -0.72
CA ARG A 35 -43.18 -0.32 -0.94
C ARG A 35 -42.25 -0.55 0.24
N GLY A 36 -42.60 -1.50 1.05
CA GLY A 36 -42.01 -1.92 2.34
C GLY A 36 -40.70 -1.24 2.75
N THR A 37 -40.74 -0.41 3.78
CA THR A 37 -39.60 0.31 4.36
C THR A 37 -38.42 -0.63 4.59
N PHE A 38 -37.24 -0.28 4.10
CA PHE A 38 -36.00 -1.06 4.37
C PHE A 38 -35.72 -1.06 5.86
N ILE A 39 -35.43 -2.24 6.41
CA ILE A 39 -35.08 -2.40 7.81
C ILE A 39 -33.55 -2.40 7.89
N PRO A 40 -32.91 -1.34 8.44
CA PRO A 40 -31.48 -1.26 8.58
C PRO A 40 -30.95 -2.39 9.47
N TYR A 41 -29.84 -2.99 9.06
CA TYR A 41 -29.19 -4.07 9.81
C TYR A 41 -27.68 -3.87 9.89
N SER A 42 -27.02 -4.62 10.75
CA SER A 42 -25.56 -4.59 10.88
C SER A 42 -24.97 -5.96 10.64
N SER A 43 -23.71 -5.98 10.28
CA SER A 43 -22.91 -7.20 10.17
C SER A 43 -21.52 -6.98 10.75
N VAL A 44 -20.95 -8.05 11.28
CA VAL A 44 -19.53 -8.13 11.64
C VAL A 44 -18.87 -9.13 10.71
N GLY A 45 -17.64 -8.87 10.33
CA GLY A 45 -16.93 -9.73 9.40
C GLY A 45 -15.48 -9.92 9.80
N PHE A 46 -14.96 -11.05 9.38
CA PHE A 46 -13.55 -11.39 9.48
C PHE A 46 -13.08 -11.88 8.10
N GLY A 47 -11.90 -11.42 7.70
CA GLY A 47 -11.33 -11.77 6.40
C GLY A 47 -9.84 -12.01 6.47
N ILE A 48 -9.40 -12.87 5.58
CA ILE A 48 -7.99 -13.12 5.29
C ILE A 48 -7.73 -12.79 3.83
N GLY A 49 -6.49 -12.44 3.53
CA GLY A 49 -6.21 -12.04 2.17
C GLY A 49 -4.75 -11.79 1.89
N THR A 50 -4.53 -11.02 0.84
CA THR A 50 -3.20 -10.69 0.35
C THR A 50 -3.02 -9.19 0.26
N SER A 51 -1.77 -8.76 0.36
CA SER A 51 -1.36 -7.37 0.16
C SER A 51 -0.15 -7.30 -0.77
N SER A 52 -0.11 -6.30 -1.62
CA SER A 52 0.98 -6.05 -2.57
C SER A 52 1.33 -4.57 -2.60
N TYR A 53 2.60 -4.27 -2.70
CA TYR A 53 3.16 -2.93 -2.70
C TYR A 53 3.45 -2.45 -4.13
N TYR A 54 3.30 -1.15 -4.35
CA TYR A 54 3.67 -0.42 -5.56
C TYR A 54 4.43 0.85 -5.19
N GLY A 55 5.62 1.02 -5.76
CA GLY A 55 6.51 2.15 -5.52
C GLY A 55 7.90 1.87 -6.07
N ASP A 56 8.93 2.38 -5.39
CA ASP A 56 10.31 2.34 -5.86
C ASP A 56 10.90 0.94 -6.07
N MET A 57 10.53 -0.02 -5.21
CA MET A 57 11.00 -1.41 -5.27
C MET A 57 10.03 -2.37 -5.94
N ALA A 58 8.83 -1.88 -6.39
CA ALA A 58 7.84 -2.67 -7.11
C ALA A 58 7.09 -1.78 -8.11
N SER A 59 7.55 -1.78 -9.34
CA SER A 59 7.16 -0.81 -10.36
C SER A 59 5.70 -0.92 -10.79
N TYR A 60 5.08 0.23 -11.05
CA TYR A 60 3.78 0.34 -11.72
C TYR A 60 3.81 -0.11 -13.19
N SER A 61 4.97 -0.05 -13.84
CA SER A 61 5.11 -0.48 -15.25
C SER A 61 4.98 -2.00 -15.45
N THR A 62 5.13 -2.78 -14.38
CA THR A 62 5.00 -4.24 -14.40
C THR A 62 4.00 -4.73 -13.33
N PRO A 63 2.71 -4.34 -13.42
CA PRO A 63 1.76 -4.50 -12.32
C PRO A 63 1.55 -5.96 -11.90
N PHE A 64 1.43 -6.90 -12.85
CA PHE A 64 1.28 -8.32 -12.53
C PHE A 64 2.50 -8.87 -11.78
N ARG A 65 3.71 -8.54 -12.24
CA ARG A 65 4.95 -8.97 -11.60
C ARG A 65 5.07 -8.39 -10.19
N SER A 66 4.74 -7.12 -10.01
CA SER A 66 4.74 -6.44 -8.70
C SER A 66 3.70 -7.07 -7.77
N THR A 67 2.46 -7.28 -8.23
CA THR A 67 1.38 -7.87 -7.43
C THR A 67 1.76 -9.28 -6.96
N PHE A 68 1.96 -10.21 -7.87
CA PHE A 68 2.21 -11.62 -7.52
C PHE A 68 3.62 -11.85 -6.98
N GLY A 69 4.60 -11.08 -7.47
CA GLY A 69 5.98 -11.16 -7.00
C GLY A 69 6.16 -10.75 -5.55
N MET A 70 5.47 -9.70 -5.10
CA MET A 70 5.62 -9.11 -3.77
C MET A 70 4.45 -9.39 -2.83
N MET A 71 3.53 -10.28 -3.23
CA MET A 71 2.35 -10.65 -2.46
C MET A 71 2.70 -11.15 -1.06
N ARG A 72 1.99 -10.62 -0.05
CA ARG A 72 2.06 -11.03 1.35
C ARG A 72 0.65 -11.15 1.91
N TRP A 73 0.54 -11.63 3.13
CA TRP A 73 -0.73 -11.87 3.81
C TRP A 73 -1.34 -10.59 4.40
N SER A 74 -2.65 -10.60 4.56
CA SER A 74 -3.40 -9.62 5.31
C SER A 74 -4.54 -10.29 6.08
N VAL A 75 -4.94 -9.63 7.19
CA VAL A 75 -6.08 -10.04 8.03
C VAL A 75 -6.91 -8.80 8.31
N THR A 76 -8.23 -8.91 8.21
CA THR A 76 -9.16 -7.79 8.37
C THR A 76 -10.33 -8.18 9.25
N GLY A 77 -10.65 -7.33 10.24
CA GLY A 77 -11.92 -7.34 10.95
C GLY A 77 -12.76 -6.14 10.54
N ASN A 78 -14.06 -6.30 10.40
CA ASN A 78 -14.93 -5.21 10.00
C ASN A 78 -16.30 -5.22 10.71
N TYR A 79 -16.87 -4.02 10.82
CA TYR A 79 -18.26 -3.80 11.20
C TYR A 79 -18.92 -2.97 10.10
N THR A 80 -20.05 -3.46 9.57
CA THR A 80 -20.79 -2.79 8.50
C THR A 80 -22.20 -2.49 8.97
N ARG A 81 -22.66 -1.24 8.79
CA ARG A 81 -24.04 -0.80 8.97
C ARG A 81 -24.68 -0.56 7.63
N HIS A 82 -25.76 -1.27 7.34
CA HIS A 82 -26.57 -1.16 6.13
C HIS A 82 -27.72 -0.21 6.42
N PHE A 83 -27.69 1.00 5.82
CA PHE A 83 -28.67 2.06 6.08
C PHE A 83 -29.85 2.01 5.12
N THR A 84 -29.55 1.69 3.86
CA THR A 84 -30.54 1.62 2.78
C THR A 84 -30.31 0.36 1.94
N PRO A 85 -31.20 0.03 1.00
CA PRO A 85 -30.97 -1.07 0.07
C PRO A 85 -29.64 -1.01 -0.67
N ARG A 86 -29.16 0.21 -1.00
CA ARG A 86 -27.94 0.42 -1.79
C ARG A 86 -26.75 0.93 -0.99
N PHE A 87 -26.94 1.60 0.14
CA PHE A 87 -25.88 2.25 0.88
C PHE A 87 -25.61 1.58 2.24
N ALA A 88 -24.32 1.38 2.50
CA ALA A 88 -23.82 0.96 3.80
C ALA A 88 -22.55 1.75 4.14
N ALA A 89 -22.20 1.82 5.42
CA ALA A 89 -20.88 2.26 5.87
C ALA A 89 -20.20 1.14 6.64
N ARG A 90 -18.89 1.07 6.50
CA ARG A 90 -18.06 0.05 7.14
C ARG A 90 -16.86 0.68 7.82
N ALA A 91 -16.64 0.31 9.07
CA ALA A 91 -15.39 0.50 9.78
C ALA A 91 -14.61 -0.82 9.75
N SER A 92 -13.32 -0.77 9.46
CA SER A 92 -12.47 -1.95 9.40
C SER A 92 -11.09 -1.69 9.99
N PHE A 93 -10.52 -2.73 10.60
CA PHE A 93 -9.14 -2.77 11.00
C PHE A 93 -8.43 -3.87 10.22
N THR A 94 -7.34 -3.51 9.55
CA THR A 94 -6.55 -4.44 8.73
C THR A 94 -5.11 -4.46 9.22
N TYR A 95 -4.58 -5.65 9.44
CA TYR A 95 -3.16 -5.89 9.63
C TYR A 95 -2.62 -6.57 8.38
N ALA A 96 -1.69 -5.91 7.69
CA ALA A 96 -1.17 -6.35 6.40
C ALA A 96 0.35 -6.22 6.36
N ARG A 97 1.02 -7.10 5.63
CA ARG A 97 2.45 -7.00 5.37
C ARG A 97 2.71 -6.68 3.93
N ILE A 98 3.46 -5.62 3.67
CA ILE A 98 4.00 -5.29 2.35
C ILE A 98 5.51 -5.47 2.33
N VAL A 99 6.05 -5.76 1.15
CA VAL A 99 7.49 -5.93 0.93
C VAL A 99 7.91 -5.41 -0.44
N GLY A 100 9.14 -4.96 -0.54
CA GLY A 100 9.85 -4.73 -1.78
C GLY A 100 11.22 -5.42 -1.78
N ASP A 101 11.74 -5.71 -2.97
CA ASP A 101 13.02 -6.40 -3.13
C ASP A 101 13.57 -6.11 -4.54
N ASP A 102 14.59 -5.28 -4.60
CA ASP A 102 15.23 -4.87 -5.83
C ASP A 102 15.73 -6.05 -6.66
N TYR A 103 16.39 -7.02 -6.00
CA TYR A 103 16.89 -8.19 -6.69
C TYR A 103 15.75 -9.01 -7.34
N LYS A 104 14.65 -9.20 -6.62
CA LYS A 104 13.52 -9.97 -7.16
C LYS A 104 12.91 -9.31 -8.38
N MET A 105 12.89 -7.98 -8.42
CA MET A 105 12.34 -7.21 -9.54
C MET A 105 13.30 -7.07 -10.72
N SER A 106 14.62 -7.16 -10.48
CA SER A 106 15.66 -6.92 -11.50
C SER A 106 16.49 -8.16 -11.89
N LYS A 107 16.33 -9.30 -11.24
CA LYS A 107 17.16 -10.51 -11.47
C LYS A 107 17.20 -11.01 -12.93
N ASN A 108 16.19 -10.70 -13.74
CA ASN A 108 16.13 -11.09 -15.16
C ASN A 108 16.63 -9.96 -16.09
N ASP A 109 16.97 -8.80 -15.52
CA ASP A 109 17.55 -7.64 -16.19
C ASP A 109 18.59 -7.02 -15.26
N PRO A 110 19.82 -7.56 -15.22
CA PRO A 110 20.88 -7.05 -14.36
C PRO A 110 21.32 -5.63 -14.72
N THR A 111 21.01 -5.14 -15.92
CA THR A 111 21.32 -3.76 -16.33
C THR A 111 20.40 -2.71 -15.68
N ASN A 112 19.36 -3.16 -15.00
CA ASN A 112 18.45 -2.29 -14.25
C ASN A 112 19.16 -1.72 -13.01
N ILE A 113 19.02 -0.43 -12.75
CA ILE A 113 19.60 0.26 -11.59
C ILE A 113 19.24 -0.38 -10.24
N ARG A 114 18.04 -1.00 -10.13
CA ARG A 114 17.63 -1.75 -8.94
C ARG A 114 18.57 -2.91 -8.63
N PHE A 115 19.14 -3.55 -9.65
CA PHE A 115 20.09 -4.64 -9.43
C PHE A 115 21.34 -4.14 -8.71
N ALA A 116 21.89 -3.00 -9.13
CA ALA A 116 23.04 -2.37 -8.48
C ALA A 116 22.65 -1.84 -7.07
N ARG A 117 21.47 -1.25 -6.92
CA ARG A 117 20.99 -0.64 -5.66
C ARG A 117 20.83 -1.63 -4.51
N ASN A 118 20.32 -2.84 -4.76
CA ASN A 118 20.17 -3.95 -3.80
C ASN A 118 19.38 -3.63 -2.52
N LEU A 119 18.38 -2.78 -2.61
CA LEU A 119 17.54 -2.48 -1.45
C LEU A 119 16.43 -3.52 -1.28
N SER A 120 15.99 -3.70 -0.06
CA SER A 120 14.78 -4.47 0.25
C SER A 120 14.17 -4.00 1.56
N PHE A 121 12.85 -4.08 1.64
CA PHE A 121 12.13 -3.76 2.87
C PHE A 121 11.03 -4.76 3.19
N ARG A 122 10.57 -4.68 4.43
CA ARG A 122 9.33 -5.25 4.95
C ARG A 122 8.64 -4.19 5.79
N ASN A 123 7.36 -4.00 5.58
CA ASN A 123 6.56 -3.08 6.38
C ASN A 123 5.26 -3.77 6.82
N ASP A 124 5.00 -3.75 8.12
CA ASP A 124 3.79 -4.31 8.71
C ASP A 124 2.82 -3.15 8.96
N LEU A 125 1.81 -3.05 8.12
CA LEU A 125 0.80 -1.99 8.13
C LEU A 125 -0.32 -2.32 9.12
N LYS A 126 -0.75 -1.30 9.87
CA LYS A 126 -1.96 -1.31 10.70
C LYS A 126 -2.88 -0.23 10.17
N GLU A 127 -3.91 -0.64 9.43
CA GLU A 127 -4.87 0.26 8.78
C GLU A 127 -6.18 0.29 9.55
N PHE A 128 -6.66 1.47 9.90
CA PHE A 128 -8.04 1.70 10.31
C PHE A 128 -8.74 2.50 9.22
N ALA A 129 -9.79 1.93 8.62
CA ALA A 129 -10.50 2.54 7.50
C ALA A 129 -11.98 2.71 7.81
N VAL A 130 -12.56 3.81 7.33
CA VAL A 130 -14.00 4.05 7.26
C VAL A 130 -14.37 4.28 5.81
N VAL A 131 -15.25 3.42 5.28
CA VAL A 131 -15.64 3.45 3.87
C VAL A 131 -17.15 3.46 3.70
N GLY A 132 -17.62 4.19 2.69
CA GLY A 132 -18.96 4.04 2.14
C GLY A 132 -18.99 2.88 1.14
N ILE A 133 -20.07 2.13 1.14
CA ILE A 133 -20.31 1.00 0.22
C ILE A 133 -21.56 1.32 -0.60
N TYR A 134 -21.42 1.25 -1.92
CA TYR A 134 -22.53 1.34 -2.86
C TYR A 134 -22.78 0.00 -3.53
N LYS A 135 -23.93 -0.61 -3.24
CA LYS A 135 -24.34 -1.89 -3.81
C LYS A 135 -24.94 -1.70 -5.18
N LEU A 136 -24.40 -2.34 -6.20
CA LEU A 136 -24.94 -2.34 -7.56
C LEU A 136 -26.26 -3.12 -7.60
N THR A 137 -26.34 -4.25 -6.86
CA THR A 137 -27.56 -5.00 -6.63
C THR A 137 -28.13 -4.59 -5.26
N PRO A 138 -29.29 -3.92 -5.22
CA PRO A 138 -29.87 -3.47 -3.95
C PRO A 138 -30.34 -4.66 -3.09
N ASP A 139 -30.22 -4.50 -1.78
CA ASP A 139 -30.88 -5.42 -0.86
C ASP A 139 -32.39 -5.22 -0.91
N ASN A 140 -33.14 -6.27 -0.64
CA ASN A 140 -34.59 -6.19 -0.49
C ASN A 140 -34.95 -5.59 0.89
N ARG A 141 -36.21 -5.69 1.29
CA ARG A 141 -36.77 -5.05 2.48
C ARG A 141 -36.01 -5.32 3.80
N SER A 142 -35.47 -6.53 3.97
CA SER A 142 -34.86 -6.98 5.22
C SER A 142 -33.65 -7.86 4.96
N TYR A 143 -32.86 -8.12 6.00
CA TYR A 143 -31.62 -8.89 5.91
C TYR A 143 -31.84 -10.35 5.43
N ASP A 144 -32.96 -10.96 5.71
CA ASP A 144 -33.33 -12.32 5.26
C ASP A 144 -33.65 -12.38 3.76
N ARG A 145 -34.13 -11.28 3.17
CA ARG A 145 -34.49 -11.14 1.75
C ARG A 145 -33.39 -10.51 0.89
N ARG A 146 -32.11 -10.60 1.33
CA ARG A 146 -30.99 -10.13 0.52
C ARG A 146 -30.86 -10.94 -0.76
N PRO A 147 -30.38 -10.33 -1.90
CA PRO A 147 -30.08 -11.06 -3.11
C PRO A 147 -28.97 -12.10 -2.87
N GLN A 148 -29.03 -13.23 -3.59
CA GLN A 148 -28.03 -14.29 -3.52
C GLN A 148 -26.63 -13.78 -3.83
N PHE A 149 -26.52 -12.93 -4.85
CA PHE A 149 -25.27 -12.30 -5.29
C PHE A 149 -25.44 -10.78 -5.31
N SER A 150 -24.42 -10.06 -4.85
CA SER A 150 -24.39 -8.59 -4.87
C SER A 150 -22.99 -8.10 -5.13
N ALA A 151 -22.79 -7.38 -6.21
CA ALA A 151 -21.57 -6.62 -6.47
C ALA A 151 -21.70 -5.22 -5.85
N TYR A 152 -20.58 -4.66 -5.42
CA TYR A 152 -20.54 -3.34 -4.83
C TYR A 152 -19.21 -2.63 -5.06
N LEU A 153 -19.25 -1.31 -4.94
CA LEU A 153 -18.10 -0.43 -4.92
C LEU A 153 -17.94 0.11 -3.49
N PHE A 154 -16.71 0.40 -3.12
CA PHE A 154 -16.45 1.08 -1.86
C PHE A 154 -15.36 2.12 -2.00
N GLY A 155 -15.44 3.15 -1.15
CA GLY A 155 -14.43 4.19 -1.06
C GLY A 155 -14.56 4.97 0.24
N GLY A 156 -13.45 5.55 0.70
CA GLY A 156 -13.42 6.29 1.95
C GLY A 156 -12.05 6.80 2.34
N ILE A 157 -11.80 6.83 3.65
CA ILE A 157 -10.55 7.30 4.24
C ILE A 157 -9.99 6.25 5.19
N ALA A 158 -8.67 6.23 5.31
CA ALA A 158 -7.96 5.35 6.24
C ALA A 158 -6.78 6.07 6.88
N ALA A 159 -6.49 5.69 8.13
CA ALA A 159 -5.24 5.99 8.81
C ALA A 159 -4.39 4.73 8.83
N VAL A 160 -3.12 4.85 8.43
CA VAL A 160 -2.20 3.72 8.28
C VAL A 160 -0.97 3.99 9.15
N ALA A 161 -0.77 3.16 10.16
CA ALA A 161 0.47 3.13 10.92
C ALA A 161 1.42 2.13 10.25
N HIS A 162 2.66 2.57 9.98
CA HIS A 162 3.67 1.82 9.28
C HIS A 162 5.04 2.01 9.91
N ASN A 163 5.98 1.09 9.65
CA ASN A 163 7.37 1.23 10.08
C ASN A 163 8.24 0.31 9.23
N PRO A 164 8.80 0.80 8.13
CA PRO A 164 9.62 0.00 7.23
C PRO A 164 10.88 -0.52 7.93
N LYS A 165 11.22 -1.77 7.63
CA LYS A 165 12.38 -2.48 8.17
C LYS A 165 13.16 -3.12 7.04
N SER A 166 14.48 -3.19 7.18
CA SER A 166 15.33 -3.98 6.30
C SER A 166 16.12 -5.01 7.11
N LEU A 167 16.58 -6.06 6.44
CA LEU A 167 17.38 -7.11 7.06
C LEU A 167 18.83 -6.65 7.17
N ASP A 168 19.38 -6.67 8.38
CA ASP A 168 20.83 -6.58 8.56
C ASP A 168 21.46 -7.96 8.24
N THR A 169 22.12 -8.04 7.10
CA THR A 169 22.71 -9.26 6.58
C THR A 169 23.86 -9.82 7.47
N LEU A 170 24.49 -8.97 8.29
CA LEU A 170 25.55 -9.38 9.20
C LEU A 170 25.01 -10.02 10.48
N LYS A 171 23.93 -9.45 11.03
CA LYS A 171 23.34 -9.88 12.30
C LYS A 171 22.10 -10.77 12.13
N GLY A 172 21.55 -10.87 10.92
CA GLY A 172 20.33 -11.63 10.62
C GLY A 172 19.04 -11.08 11.23
N ASN A 173 19.04 -9.85 11.75
CA ASN A 173 17.87 -9.23 12.37
C ASN A 173 17.24 -8.14 11.50
N TRP A 174 15.95 -7.87 11.75
CA TRP A 174 15.20 -6.80 11.07
C TRP A 174 15.36 -5.48 11.81
N VAL A 175 15.90 -4.49 11.11
CA VAL A 175 16.18 -3.16 11.63
C VAL A 175 15.13 -2.17 11.11
N LYS A 176 14.61 -1.31 11.99
CA LYS A 176 13.72 -0.21 11.63
C LYS A 176 14.52 0.85 10.86
N LEU A 177 14.02 1.28 9.69
CA LEU A 177 14.74 2.20 8.82
C LEU A 177 14.54 3.67 9.19
N GLN A 178 13.32 4.07 9.54
CA GLN A 178 12.99 5.45 9.86
C GLN A 178 13.93 6.11 10.90
N PRO A 179 14.30 5.43 12.04
CA PRO A 179 15.22 6.05 13.00
C PRO A 179 16.66 6.18 12.51
N LEU A 180 17.03 5.47 11.45
CA LEU A 180 18.38 5.54 10.86
C LEU A 180 18.54 6.77 9.96
N GLY A 181 17.44 7.31 9.41
CA GLY A 181 17.46 8.44 8.50
C GLY A 181 18.29 8.15 7.25
N THR A 182 17.98 7.07 6.52
CA THR A 182 18.79 6.50 5.42
C THR A 182 19.02 7.46 4.24
N GLU A 183 18.24 8.53 4.13
CA GLU A 183 18.42 9.65 3.19
C GLU A 183 18.84 10.94 3.91
N GLY A 184 19.44 10.81 5.09
CA GLY A 184 19.91 11.92 5.90
C GLY A 184 18.83 12.54 6.80
N GLN A 185 17.60 12.03 6.81
CA GLN A 185 16.50 12.60 7.60
C GLN A 185 16.89 12.77 9.08
N GLY A 186 16.62 13.97 9.61
CA GLY A 186 16.96 14.34 10.98
C GLY A 186 18.40 14.82 11.17
N ARG A 187 19.24 14.84 10.14
CA ARG A 187 20.61 15.37 10.15
C ARG A 187 20.61 16.85 9.72
N PRO A 188 21.63 17.65 10.12
CA PRO A 188 21.78 19.02 9.65
C PRO A 188 21.80 19.12 8.13
N GLY A 189 21.00 20.02 7.57
CA GLY A 189 20.87 20.21 6.12
C GLY A 189 19.92 19.24 5.40
N TYR A 190 19.32 18.28 6.10
CA TYR A 190 18.37 17.32 5.54
C TYR A 190 16.95 17.51 6.09
N ALA A 191 16.00 16.83 5.45
CA ALA A 191 14.60 16.87 5.86
C ALA A 191 14.39 16.25 7.26
N LYS A 192 13.25 16.60 7.89
CA LYS A 192 12.81 15.92 9.12
C LYS A 192 12.46 14.45 8.83
N PRO A 193 12.58 13.56 9.83
CA PRO A 193 12.08 12.21 9.71
C PRO A 193 10.60 12.17 9.31
N TYR A 194 10.24 11.28 8.39
CA TYR A 194 8.86 11.12 7.95
C TYR A 194 7.96 10.55 9.04
N SER A 195 6.65 10.85 8.96
CA SER A 195 5.66 10.34 9.91
C SER A 195 5.42 8.85 9.73
N LEU A 196 5.30 8.12 10.82
CA LEU A 196 4.93 6.70 10.84
C LEU A 196 3.41 6.46 10.79
N ILE A 197 2.61 7.54 10.76
CA ILE A 197 1.16 7.50 10.56
C ILE A 197 0.85 8.33 9.33
N GLN A 198 0.16 7.71 8.37
CA GLN A 198 -0.18 8.30 7.09
C GLN A 198 -1.68 8.17 6.81
N LEU A 199 -2.21 9.09 6.02
CA LEU A 199 -3.55 8.98 5.47
C LEU A 199 -3.51 8.19 4.16
N ALA A 200 -4.60 7.46 3.90
CA ALA A 200 -4.82 6.77 2.63
C ALA A 200 -6.29 6.89 2.20
N ILE A 201 -6.51 6.75 0.90
CA ILE A 201 -7.84 6.68 0.31
C ILE A 201 -8.05 5.25 -0.21
N PRO A 202 -8.78 4.39 0.51
CA PRO A 202 -9.18 3.09 0.01
C PRO A 202 -10.28 3.26 -1.05
N LEU A 203 -10.08 2.65 -2.22
CA LEU A 203 -11.04 2.54 -3.30
C LEU A 203 -11.05 1.10 -3.80
N GLY A 204 -12.23 0.54 -4.06
CA GLY A 204 -12.25 -0.83 -4.53
C GLY A 204 -13.62 -1.35 -4.93
N VAL A 205 -13.59 -2.61 -5.32
CA VAL A 205 -14.76 -3.38 -5.74
C VAL A 205 -14.86 -4.64 -4.91
N GLY A 206 -16.07 -5.13 -4.74
CA GLY A 206 -16.31 -6.37 -4.04
C GLY A 206 -17.54 -7.09 -4.55
N VAL A 207 -17.58 -8.37 -4.22
CA VAL A 207 -18.73 -9.23 -4.45
C VAL A 207 -19.11 -9.92 -3.15
N ARG A 208 -20.41 -10.12 -2.96
CA ARG A 208 -20.99 -10.81 -1.81
C ARG A 208 -21.89 -11.91 -2.31
N TYR A 209 -21.80 -13.08 -1.72
CA TYR A 209 -22.68 -14.21 -1.91
C TYR A 209 -23.35 -14.57 -0.57
N LYS A 210 -24.68 -14.61 -0.57
CA LYS A 210 -25.50 -14.99 0.59
C LYS A 210 -25.46 -16.51 0.74
N ILE A 211 -24.87 -17.02 1.83
CA ILE A 211 -24.87 -18.44 2.18
C ILE A 211 -26.24 -18.80 2.78
N ASN A 212 -26.68 -18.02 3.76
CA ASN A 212 -27.98 -18.13 4.44
C ASN A 212 -28.39 -16.78 5.02
N ASP A 213 -29.44 -16.74 5.86
CA ASP A 213 -29.92 -15.48 6.42
C ASP A 213 -28.95 -14.82 7.39
N ARG A 214 -28.01 -15.57 7.95
CA ARG A 214 -27.03 -15.09 8.93
C ARG A 214 -25.64 -14.90 8.37
N PHE A 215 -25.25 -15.60 7.32
CA PHE A 215 -23.89 -15.62 6.81
C PHE A 215 -23.81 -15.23 5.35
N ASP A 216 -22.84 -14.38 5.06
CA ASP A 216 -22.40 -14.03 3.72
C ASP A 216 -20.91 -14.35 3.58
N ILE A 217 -20.47 -14.79 2.41
CA ILE A 217 -19.08 -14.78 2.00
C ILE A 217 -18.87 -13.64 0.99
N GLY A 218 -17.74 -12.98 1.07
CA GLY A 218 -17.39 -11.92 0.13
C GLY A 218 -15.94 -11.99 -0.33
N ALA A 219 -15.68 -11.40 -1.48
CA ALA A 219 -14.34 -11.15 -1.98
C ALA A 219 -14.22 -9.69 -2.39
N GLU A 220 -13.11 -9.06 -2.04
CA GLU A 220 -12.82 -7.66 -2.32
C GLU A 220 -11.44 -7.48 -2.90
N LEU A 221 -11.33 -6.50 -3.77
CA LEU A 221 -10.07 -5.95 -4.24
C LEU A 221 -10.09 -4.45 -4.04
N GLY A 222 -9.17 -3.94 -3.21
CA GLY A 222 -9.12 -2.54 -2.87
C GLY A 222 -7.72 -1.96 -2.99
N PHE A 223 -7.60 -0.89 -3.75
CA PHE A 223 -6.38 -0.10 -3.91
C PHE A 223 -6.36 1.03 -2.86
N ARG A 224 -5.20 1.28 -2.27
CA ARG A 224 -4.98 2.34 -1.28
C ARG A 224 -4.04 3.37 -1.87
N ILE A 225 -4.59 4.55 -2.15
CA ILE A 225 -3.82 5.71 -2.57
C ILE A 225 -3.29 6.38 -1.31
N THR A 226 -1.97 6.44 -1.15
CA THR A 226 -1.34 7.13 -0.02
C THR A 226 -0.77 8.49 -0.42
N PHE A 227 -0.40 9.29 0.55
CA PHE A 227 0.20 10.61 0.36
C PHE A 227 1.66 10.65 0.80
N THR A 228 2.30 9.48 0.85
CA THR A 228 3.70 9.32 1.25
C THR A 228 4.46 8.48 0.23
N ASP A 229 5.75 8.76 0.10
CA ASP A 229 6.70 8.00 -0.69
C ASP A 229 7.70 7.25 0.23
N TYR A 230 7.30 7.03 1.50
CA TYR A 230 8.15 6.42 2.52
C TYR A 230 7.57 5.13 3.12
N LEU A 231 6.68 4.44 2.41
CA LEU A 231 6.26 3.11 2.88
C LEU A 231 7.39 2.08 2.81
N ASP A 232 8.38 2.34 1.96
CA ASP A 232 9.56 1.51 1.76
C ASP A 232 10.87 2.16 2.25
N ASP A 233 10.82 3.38 2.81
CA ASP A 233 11.98 4.18 3.24
C ASP A 233 12.81 4.77 2.08
N VAL A 234 12.23 4.86 0.88
CA VAL A 234 12.91 5.39 -0.32
C VAL A 234 12.04 6.41 -1.03
N ALA A 235 12.48 7.65 -1.09
CA ALA A 235 11.71 8.72 -1.73
C ALA A 235 12.57 9.73 -2.50
N GLY A 236 13.84 9.86 -2.13
CA GLY A 236 14.68 10.96 -2.58
C GLY A 236 16.05 10.52 -3.10
N ASN A 237 17.01 11.26 -2.67
CA ASN A 237 18.40 11.12 -3.10
C ASN A 237 19.25 10.46 -2.01
N TYR A 238 20.38 9.91 -2.42
CA TYR A 238 21.41 9.50 -1.47
C TYR A 238 21.92 10.71 -0.70
N ALA A 239 22.06 10.55 0.61
CA ALA A 239 22.70 11.52 1.48
C ALA A 239 24.24 11.41 1.38
N ASP A 240 24.93 12.45 1.80
CA ASP A 240 26.38 12.40 1.98
C ASP A 240 26.73 11.31 3.00
N GLN A 241 27.70 10.46 2.64
CA GLN A 241 28.11 9.35 3.52
C GLN A 241 28.73 9.83 4.83
N GLY A 242 29.33 11.00 4.83
CA GLY A 242 29.92 11.63 6.02
C GLY A 242 28.91 11.94 7.12
N VAL A 243 27.62 12.15 6.76
CA VAL A 243 26.58 12.39 7.78
C VAL A 243 26.24 11.14 8.60
N PHE A 244 26.71 9.96 8.18
CA PHE A 244 26.55 8.68 8.90
C PHE A 244 27.79 8.23 9.66
N ALA A 245 28.82 9.08 9.80
CA ALA A 245 30.08 8.72 10.45
C ALA A 245 29.89 8.19 11.88
N ASP A 246 28.86 8.66 12.57
CA ASP A 246 28.48 8.23 13.93
C ASP A 246 27.66 6.92 13.96
N ASN A 247 27.17 6.45 12.80
CA ASN A 247 26.27 5.30 12.74
C ASN A 247 26.56 4.40 11.51
N PRO A 248 27.49 3.43 11.61
CA PRO A 248 27.82 2.52 10.52
C PRO A 248 26.63 1.70 10.00
N LEU A 249 25.65 1.41 10.88
CA LEU A 249 24.43 0.70 10.48
C LEU A 249 23.56 1.57 9.57
N ALA A 250 23.42 2.87 9.87
CA ALA A 250 22.71 3.80 9.02
C ALA A 250 23.37 3.92 7.64
N LEU A 251 24.71 4.06 7.60
CA LEU A 251 25.47 4.07 6.34
C LEU A 251 25.22 2.80 5.51
N LYS A 252 25.29 1.63 6.13
CA LYS A 252 25.03 0.35 5.47
C LYS A 252 23.60 0.28 4.90
N MET A 253 22.57 0.76 5.65
CA MET A 253 21.18 0.72 5.21
C MET A 253 20.88 1.80 4.14
N ALA A 254 21.61 2.91 4.16
CA ALA A 254 21.47 3.98 3.18
C ALA A 254 21.92 3.54 1.78
N ASN A 255 23.06 2.85 1.67
CA ASN A 255 23.61 2.37 0.39
C ASN A 255 24.08 0.91 0.52
N ARG A 256 23.44 0.00 -0.21
CA ARG A 256 23.71 -1.44 -0.19
C ARG A 256 24.34 -1.95 -1.51
N SER A 257 24.72 -1.04 -2.40
CA SER A 257 25.30 -1.38 -3.71
C SER A 257 26.60 -2.19 -3.59
N GLY A 258 27.40 -1.89 -2.56
CA GLY A 258 28.66 -2.61 -2.28
C GLY A 258 28.48 -3.99 -1.63
N GLU A 259 27.27 -4.42 -1.26
CA GLU A 259 27.06 -5.75 -0.69
C GLU A 259 27.15 -6.83 -1.76
N ARG A 260 27.98 -7.84 -1.52
CA ARG A 260 28.19 -8.98 -2.45
C ARG A 260 26.92 -9.82 -2.58
N TYR A 261 26.16 -9.96 -1.53
CA TYR A 261 25.02 -10.85 -1.48
C TYR A 261 23.69 -10.09 -1.48
N THR A 262 22.66 -10.70 -2.08
CA THR A 262 21.29 -10.18 -2.02
C THR A 262 20.76 -10.20 -0.59
N VAL A 263 20.02 -9.16 -0.20
CA VAL A 263 19.59 -8.93 1.17
C VAL A 263 18.79 -10.09 1.75
N LYS A 264 17.83 -10.64 1.01
CA LYS A 264 16.92 -11.67 1.54
C LYS A 264 17.35 -13.09 1.27
N LYS A 265 18.03 -13.36 0.17
CA LYS A 265 18.32 -14.72 -0.29
C LYS A 265 19.78 -15.09 -0.17
N GLY A 266 20.66 -14.16 0.16
CA GLY A 266 22.10 -14.41 0.24
C GLY A 266 22.70 -14.92 -1.07
N LYS A 267 22.10 -14.60 -2.24
CA LYS A 267 22.65 -14.99 -3.53
C LYS A 267 23.78 -14.06 -3.92
N ASP A 268 24.86 -14.61 -4.45
CA ASP A 268 25.96 -13.84 -5.01
C ASP A 268 25.47 -13.00 -6.18
N ARG A 269 25.82 -11.72 -6.21
CA ARG A 269 25.45 -10.73 -7.22
C ARG A 269 26.56 -10.43 -8.21
N THR A 270 27.75 -10.98 -8.00
CA THR A 270 28.97 -10.60 -8.75
C THR A 270 28.75 -10.69 -10.26
N GLU A 271 28.26 -11.81 -10.77
CA GLU A 271 28.04 -12.00 -12.21
C GLU A 271 27.07 -10.96 -12.80
N GLY A 272 25.90 -10.78 -12.19
CA GLY A 272 24.93 -9.79 -12.68
C GLY A 272 25.43 -8.35 -12.50
N LEU A 273 26.22 -8.08 -11.46
CA LEU A 273 26.80 -6.75 -11.27
C LEU A 273 27.91 -6.47 -12.29
N THR A 274 28.66 -7.49 -12.70
CA THR A 274 29.63 -7.37 -13.82
C THR A 274 28.89 -7.00 -15.12
N GLN A 275 27.73 -7.64 -15.40
CA GLN A 275 26.91 -7.26 -16.55
C GLN A 275 26.39 -5.81 -16.44
N TYR A 276 26.02 -5.36 -15.24
CA TYR A 276 25.60 -3.98 -15.00
C TYR A 276 26.74 -2.98 -15.29
N VAL A 277 27.90 -3.17 -14.69
CA VAL A 277 29.02 -2.22 -14.86
C VAL A 277 29.56 -2.23 -16.29
N GLN A 278 29.54 -3.37 -16.98
CA GLN A 278 29.88 -3.46 -18.40
C GLN A 278 28.90 -2.66 -19.26
N ALA A 279 27.58 -2.84 -19.02
CA ALA A 279 26.56 -2.16 -19.83
C ALA A 279 26.51 -0.65 -19.57
N ILE A 280 26.73 -0.19 -18.34
CA ILE A 280 26.54 1.21 -17.94
C ILE A 280 27.84 1.99 -18.00
N TYR A 281 29.00 1.38 -17.68
CA TYR A 281 30.29 2.06 -17.57
C TYR A 281 31.33 1.54 -18.56
N GLY A 282 31.04 0.48 -19.30
CA GLY A 282 31.98 -0.09 -20.28
C GLY A 282 33.12 -0.93 -19.67
N SER A 283 33.09 -1.20 -18.36
CA SER A 283 34.15 -1.90 -17.59
C SER A 283 33.89 -3.40 -17.55
N ALA A 284 34.46 -4.17 -18.49
CA ALA A 284 34.17 -5.62 -18.58
C ALA A 284 35.09 -6.50 -17.73
N ASN A 285 36.32 -6.05 -17.43
CA ASN A 285 37.38 -6.90 -16.83
C ASN A 285 37.77 -6.50 -15.41
N GLU A 286 37.07 -5.58 -14.80
CA GLU A 286 37.34 -5.08 -13.47
C GLU A 286 36.38 -5.69 -12.46
N ASP A 287 36.77 -5.73 -11.17
CA ASP A 287 35.87 -6.09 -10.09
C ASP A 287 34.69 -5.10 -10.02
N PRO A 288 33.43 -5.57 -10.18
CA PRO A 288 32.29 -4.68 -10.31
C PRO A 288 32.05 -3.79 -9.07
N TYR A 289 32.45 -4.23 -7.89
CA TYR A 289 32.35 -3.44 -6.64
C TYR A 289 33.35 -2.29 -6.62
N THR A 290 34.54 -2.53 -7.16
CA THR A 290 35.57 -1.50 -7.34
C THR A 290 35.10 -0.45 -8.35
N VAL A 291 34.54 -0.88 -9.50
CA VAL A 291 33.98 0.03 -10.50
C VAL A 291 32.88 0.89 -9.91
N LEU A 292 31.88 0.33 -9.21
CA LEU A 292 30.83 1.10 -8.56
C LEU A 292 31.37 2.15 -7.59
N LYS A 293 32.41 1.83 -6.84
CA LYS A 293 33.06 2.75 -5.91
C LYS A 293 33.80 3.87 -6.67
N GLN A 294 34.55 3.55 -7.73
CA GLN A 294 35.25 4.53 -8.57
C GLN A 294 34.28 5.47 -9.30
N GLN A 295 33.15 4.92 -9.77
CA GLN A 295 32.08 5.69 -10.40
C GLN A 295 31.20 6.44 -9.40
N ASN A 296 31.56 6.36 -8.11
CA ASN A 296 30.85 7.03 -7.01
C ASN A 296 29.34 6.71 -7.00
N TYR A 297 28.97 5.43 -7.21
CA TYR A 297 27.60 4.99 -7.18
C TYR A 297 26.96 5.29 -5.81
N GLY A 298 25.79 5.97 -5.82
CA GLY A 298 25.15 6.42 -4.58
C GLY A 298 25.82 7.65 -3.98
N ALA A 299 26.45 8.49 -4.81
CA ALA A 299 26.95 9.79 -4.41
C ALA A 299 25.84 10.67 -3.84
N ALA A 300 26.21 11.58 -2.94
CA ALA A 300 25.31 12.59 -2.39
C ALA A 300 24.55 13.33 -3.51
N GLY A 301 23.24 13.42 -3.38
CA GLY A 301 22.37 14.06 -4.36
C GLY A 301 21.99 13.21 -5.59
N SER A 302 22.61 12.02 -5.79
CA SER A 302 22.15 11.10 -6.83
C SER A 302 20.86 10.41 -6.42
N ALA A 303 20.01 10.03 -7.38
CA ALA A 303 18.71 9.43 -7.11
C ALA A 303 18.83 8.07 -6.39
N ARG A 304 18.22 7.95 -5.22
CA ARG A 304 18.03 6.70 -4.48
C ARG A 304 16.68 6.07 -4.81
N GLY A 305 15.65 6.90 -4.90
CA GLY A 305 14.30 6.54 -5.32
C GLY A 305 14.04 6.73 -6.81
N ASN A 306 12.79 6.54 -7.19
CA ASN A 306 12.33 6.76 -8.56
C ASN A 306 12.09 8.25 -8.81
N ASN A 307 12.62 8.81 -9.89
CA ASN A 307 12.45 10.23 -10.23
C ASN A 307 11.03 10.63 -10.68
N PHE A 308 10.03 9.75 -10.52
CA PHE A 308 8.68 9.97 -11.04
C PHE A 308 7.71 10.70 -10.09
N ASN A 309 8.11 11.11 -8.90
CA ASN A 309 7.24 11.74 -7.88
C ASN A 309 5.91 10.99 -7.67
N LEU A 310 5.93 9.67 -7.74
CA LEU A 310 4.76 8.82 -7.51
C LEU A 310 4.83 8.32 -6.07
N ASN A 311 3.83 8.68 -5.28
CA ASN A 311 3.68 8.15 -3.93
C ASN A 311 3.57 6.62 -3.92
N ASP A 312 4.02 6.03 -2.84
CA ASP A 312 3.86 4.61 -2.57
C ASP A 312 2.38 4.25 -2.37
N ASN A 313 1.95 3.15 -2.96
CA ASN A 313 0.59 2.66 -2.82
C ASN A 313 0.58 1.16 -2.52
N TYR A 314 -0.59 0.63 -2.13
CA TYR A 314 -0.73 -0.80 -1.92
C TYR A 314 -2.12 -1.31 -2.28
N LEU A 315 -2.16 -2.59 -2.65
CA LEU A 315 -3.37 -3.31 -3.00
C LEU A 315 -3.65 -4.36 -1.92
N ILE A 316 -4.90 -4.47 -1.51
CA ILE A 316 -5.36 -5.55 -0.62
C ILE A 316 -6.46 -6.32 -1.34
N GLY A 317 -6.27 -7.62 -1.48
CA GLY A 317 -7.31 -8.59 -1.86
C GLY A 317 -7.74 -9.36 -0.63
N THR A 318 -9.04 -9.46 -0.35
CA THR A 318 -9.57 -10.09 0.86
C THR A 318 -10.74 -11.01 0.53
N ILE A 319 -10.76 -12.20 1.12
CA ILE A 319 -11.94 -13.05 1.23
C ILE A 319 -12.41 -12.96 2.68
N HIS A 320 -13.70 -12.68 2.89
CA HIS A 320 -14.25 -12.47 4.22
C HIS A 320 -15.60 -13.18 4.41
N ILE A 321 -15.86 -13.57 5.63
CA ILE A 321 -17.14 -14.08 6.09
C ILE A 321 -17.76 -13.01 6.97
N ASN A 322 -19.03 -12.67 6.70
CA ASN A 322 -19.79 -11.72 7.48
C ASN A 322 -20.94 -12.43 8.19
N TYR A 323 -21.08 -12.13 9.46
CA TYR A 323 -22.22 -12.53 10.28
C TYR A 323 -23.19 -11.37 10.41
N ILE A 324 -24.44 -11.59 10.06
CA ILE A 324 -25.51 -10.61 10.16
C ILE A 324 -26.05 -10.59 11.60
N LEU A 325 -25.98 -9.44 12.23
CA LEU A 325 -26.54 -9.21 13.56
C LEU A 325 -28.06 -9.10 13.43
N PRO A 326 -28.83 -9.93 14.14
CA PRO A 326 -30.29 -9.89 14.06
C PRO A 326 -30.81 -8.57 14.61
N THR A 327 -31.65 -7.91 13.83
CA THR A 327 -32.35 -6.71 14.28
C THR A 327 -33.63 -7.15 14.97
N GLN A 328 -33.74 -6.92 16.28
CA GLN A 328 -35.00 -7.11 16.99
C GLN A 328 -35.91 -5.92 16.66
N ILE A 329 -37.02 -6.20 16.01
CA ILE A 329 -38.11 -5.24 15.89
C ILE A 329 -38.82 -5.22 17.24
N LYS A 330 -38.60 -4.18 18.06
CA LYS A 330 -39.41 -3.94 19.25
C LYS A 330 -40.75 -3.45 18.76
N CYS A 331 -41.77 -4.31 18.79
CA CYS A 331 -43.15 -3.83 18.64
C CYS A 331 -43.48 -2.95 19.87
N PRO A 332 -44.01 -1.75 19.67
CA PRO A 332 -44.50 -0.97 20.79
C PRO A 332 -45.60 -1.79 21.51
N PRO A 333 -45.67 -1.73 22.84
CA PRO A 333 -46.74 -2.40 23.56
C PRO A 333 -48.08 -1.89 23.08
N LEU A 334 -48.97 -2.80 22.74
CA LEU A 334 -50.36 -2.45 22.45
C LEU A 334 -50.93 -1.77 23.70
N LYS A 335 -51.37 -0.51 23.57
CA LYS A 335 -52.13 0.20 24.61
C LYS A 335 -53.56 -0.29 24.60
#